data_a39f4947ba0f6a8195ad4a3e1f6c431a
#
_entry.id   a39f4947ba0f6a8195ad4a3e1f6c431a
#
_cell.length_a   1.000
_cell.length_b   1.000
_cell.length_c   1.000
_cell.angle_alpha   90.00
_cell.angle_beta   90.00
_cell.angle_gamma   90.00
#
_symmetry.space_group_name_H-M   'P 1'
#
loop_
_entity.id
_entity.type
_entity.pdbx_description
1 polymer ?
#
loop_
_entity_poly.entity_id
_entity_poly.type
_entity_poly.pdbx_seq_one_letter_code
_entity_poly.pdbx_strand_id
1 'polypeptide(L)'
;MYDGIKLFLEWVGYFFIAYLIGYSTFLFLSVIVGSLDLYKRNRQEKFKSILPTDYYLPISIIVPAHNEEITVVDTVRSLLALDYRSYEIIVVDDGSSDATSEVLAEAFDMHVVHRPIRRQINCQREEYVYETRTQKVPVTLIRKKNGGKADALNMGINAANFPYFICMDADSVLQYDSLRRIAQPVLEDGKVVAVGGIVRISNDVELENGRVKRYRLPRSILAFMQVLEYDRSFLASRILFDRFNGSLIISGAFGLFK
;
A
#
# COMPACT_ATOMS: atom_id res chain seq x y z
N MET A 1 51.58 -2.66 -23.93
CA MET A 1 50.71 -2.32 -22.78
C MET A 1 49.63 -1.32 -23.16
N TYR A 2 49.93 -0.24 -23.91
CA TYR A 2 48.93 0.76 -24.31
C TYR A 2 47.85 0.20 -25.25
N ASP A 3 48.19 -0.64 -26.21
CA ASP A 3 47.26 -1.25 -27.16
C ASP A 3 46.29 -2.23 -26.48
N GLY A 4 46.73 -2.93 -25.43
CA GLY A 4 45.88 -3.82 -24.67
C GLY A 4 44.82 -3.06 -23.85
N ILE A 5 45.18 -1.90 -23.30
CA ILE A 5 44.26 -1.03 -22.57
C ILE A 5 43.22 -0.43 -23.54
N LYS A 6 43.66 0.01 -24.74
CA LYS A 6 42.77 0.56 -25.76
C LYS A 6 41.74 -0.48 -26.20
N LEU A 7 42.18 -1.70 -26.52
CA LEU A 7 41.30 -2.79 -26.92
C LEU A 7 40.29 -3.14 -25.80
N PHE A 8 40.73 -3.17 -24.53
CA PHE A 8 39.85 -3.39 -23.38
C PHE A 8 38.79 -2.31 -23.28
N LEU A 9 39.15 -1.02 -23.41
CA LEU A 9 38.18 0.09 -23.36
C LEU A 9 37.19 0.05 -24.52
N GLU A 10 37.60 -0.37 -25.71
CA GLU A 10 36.69 -0.57 -26.85
C GLU A 10 35.66 -1.67 -26.55
N TRP A 11 36.10 -2.82 -26.03
CA TRP A 11 35.19 -3.90 -25.63
C TRP A 11 34.21 -3.48 -24.54
N VAL A 12 34.64 -2.75 -23.53
CA VAL A 12 33.80 -2.16 -22.50
C VAL A 12 32.79 -1.20 -23.13
N GLY A 13 33.22 -0.38 -24.10
CA GLY A 13 32.32 0.52 -24.84
C GLY A 13 31.24 -0.24 -25.61
N TYR A 14 31.59 -1.29 -26.35
CA TYR A 14 30.59 -2.12 -27.06
C TYR A 14 29.62 -2.81 -26.09
N PHE A 15 30.11 -3.31 -24.98
CA PHE A 15 29.25 -3.90 -23.94
C PHE A 15 28.24 -2.90 -23.42
N PHE A 16 28.65 -1.66 -23.09
CA PHE A 16 27.74 -0.63 -22.62
C PHE A 16 26.73 -0.21 -23.69
N ILE A 17 27.14 -0.09 -24.94
CA ILE A 17 26.22 0.22 -26.05
C ILE A 17 25.18 -0.88 -26.21
N ALA A 18 25.57 -2.15 -26.22
CA ALA A 18 24.65 -3.28 -26.31
C ALA A 18 23.70 -3.32 -25.12
N TYR A 19 24.20 -3.08 -23.90
CA TYR A 19 23.39 -2.98 -22.69
C TYR A 19 22.37 -1.85 -22.77
N LEU A 20 22.78 -0.66 -23.19
CA LEU A 20 21.90 0.50 -23.33
C LEU A 20 20.80 0.27 -24.37
N ILE A 21 21.12 -0.34 -25.51
CA ILE A 21 20.15 -0.70 -26.54
C ILE A 21 19.15 -1.71 -25.97
N GLY A 22 19.61 -2.77 -25.32
CA GLY A 22 18.77 -3.79 -24.70
C GLY A 22 17.85 -3.21 -23.63
N TYR A 23 18.40 -2.39 -22.74
CA TYR A 23 17.65 -1.72 -21.67
C TYR A 23 16.59 -0.74 -22.21
N SER A 24 16.96 0.08 -23.21
CA SER A 24 16.04 1.02 -23.84
C SER A 24 14.89 0.30 -24.55
N THR A 25 15.20 -0.80 -25.25
CA THR A 25 14.20 -1.65 -25.91
C THR A 25 13.25 -2.27 -24.87
N PHE A 26 13.79 -2.78 -23.76
CA PHE A 26 12.99 -3.31 -22.67
C PHE A 26 12.04 -2.25 -22.09
N LEU A 27 12.52 -1.03 -21.81
CA LEU A 27 11.70 0.06 -21.33
C LEU A 27 10.60 0.44 -22.33
N PHE A 28 10.93 0.53 -23.61
CA PHE A 28 9.95 0.85 -24.67
C PHE A 28 8.85 -0.20 -24.75
N LEU A 29 9.20 -1.48 -24.75
CA LEU A 29 8.24 -2.59 -24.72
C LEU A 29 7.38 -2.58 -23.45
N SER A 30 7.97 -2.24 -22.30
CA SER A 30 7.24 -2.12 -21.01
C SER A 30 6.14 -1.07 -21.09
N VAL A 31 6.44 0.09 -21.69
CA VAL A 31 5.45 1.17 -21.86
C VAL A 31 4.31 0.73 -22.79
N ILE A 32 4.64 0.07 -23.91
CA ILE A 32 3.61 -0.41 -24.86
C ILE A 32 2.70 -1.43 -24.19
N VAL A 33 3.28 -2.46 -23.58
CA VAL A 33 2.51 -3.54 -22.90
C VAL A 33 1.67 -2.96 -21.77
N GLY A 34 2.26 -2.08 -20.94
CA GLY A 34 1.57 -1.40 -19.85
C GLY A 34 0.38 -0.56 -20.33
N SER A 35 0.58 0.21 -21.40
CA SER A 35 -0.48 1.04 -21.99
C SER A 35 -1.65 0.21 -22.53
N LEU A 36 -1.34 -0.90 -23.21
CA LEU A 36 -2.36 -1.81 -23.74
C LEU A 36 -3.15 -2.50 -22.63
N ASP A 37 -2.48 -2.91 -21.56
CA ASP A 37 -3.13 -3.54 -20.40
C ASP A 37 -4.02 -2.55 -19.66
N LEU A 38 -3.53 -1.35 -19.37
CA LEU A 38 -4.31 -0.27 -18.76
C LEU A 38 -5.54 0.10 -19.60
N TYR A 39 -5.40 0.17 -20.93
CA TYR A 39 -6.52 0.42 -21.83
C TYR A 39 -7.59 -0.66 -21.74
N LYS A 40 -7.18 -1.94 -21.73
CA LYS A 40 -8.10 -3.09 -21.57
C LYS A 40 -8.79 -3.07 -20.20
N ARG A 41 -8.05 -2.87 -19.11
CA ARG A 41 -8.59 -2.80 -17.74
C ARG A 41 -9.59 -1.65 -17.60
N ASN A 42 -9.27 -0.46 -18.07
CA ASN A 42 -10.17 0.70 -18.01
C ASN A 42 -11.47 0.46 -18.81
N ARG A 43 -11.37 -0.23 -19.95
CA ARG A 43 -12.56 -0.62 -20.73
C ARG A 43 -13.41 -1.65 -19.99
N GLN A 44 -12.80 -2.64 -19.34
CA GLN A 44 -13.50 -3.65 -18.54
C GLN A 44 -14.16 -3.05 -17.29
N GLU A 45 -13.49 -2.14 -16.59
CA GLU A 45 -14.07 -1.44 -15.43
C GLU A 45 -15.34 -0.67 -15.79
N LYS A 46 -15.39 0.00 -16.94
CA LYS A 46 -16.60 0.68 -17.43
C LYS A 46 -17.77 -0.27 -17.64
N PHE A 47 -17.54 -1.52 -18.05
CA PHE A 47 -18.60 -2.52 -18.20
C PHE A 47 -18.97 -3.15 -16.84
N LYS A 48 -18.02 -3.37 -15.94
CA LYS A 48 -18.24 -4.00 -14.63
C LYS A 48 -18.92 -3.06 -13.62
N SER A 49 -18.74 -1.75 -13.73
CA SER A 49 -19.42 -0.76 -12.88
C SER A 49 -20.95 -0.77 -13.03
N ILE A 50 -21.47 -1.45 -14.06
CA ILE A 50 -22.91 -1.61 -14.33
C ILE A 50 -23.51 -2.81 -13.55
N LEU A 51 -22.67 -3.74 -13.06
CA LEU A 51 -23.14 -4.88 -12.28
C LEU A 51 -22.93 -4.62 -10.78
N PRO A 52 -23.99 -4.52 -9.96
CA PRO A 52 -23.84 -4.44 -8.52
C PRO A 52 -23.26 -5.76 -8.00
N THR A 53 -22.02 -5.74 -7.57
CA THR A 53 -21.42 -6.89 -6.89
C THR A 53 -21.66 -6.69 -5.39
N ASP A 54 -22.63 -7.42 -4.84
CA ASP A 54 -22.92 -7.42 -3.38
C ASP A 54 -21.90 -8.24 -2.56
N TYR A 55 -20.90 -8.80 -3.21
CA TYR A 55 -19.88 -9.59 -2.54
C TYR A 55 -18.67 -8.73 -2.16
N TYR A 56 -18.38 -8.67 -0.87
CA TYR A 56 -17.24 -7.95 -0.29
C TYR A 56 -16.27 -8.93 0.36
N LEU A 57 -14.99 -8.86 -0.04
CA LEU A 57 -13.93 -9.60 0.62
C LEU A 57 -13.72 -9.02 2.02
N PRO A 58 -13.76 -9.83 3.10
CA PRO A 58 -13.49 -9.30 4.44
C PRO A 58 -12.01 -8.98 4.61
N ILE A 59 -11.68 -7.74 4.98
CA ILE A 59 -10.32 -7.20 4.97
C ILE A 59 -9.99 -6.56 6.32
N SER A 60 -8.85 -6.92 6.92
CA SER A 60 -8.26 -6.23 8.07
C SER A 60 -7.19 -5.24 7.58
N ILE A 61 -7.35 -3.94 7.84
CA ILE A 61 -6.37 -2.92 7.53
C ILE A 61 -5.44 -2.76 8.73
N ILE A 62 -4.15 -3.04 8.53
CA ILE A 62 -3.12 -2.97 9.58
C ILE A 62 -2.27 -1.72 9.34
N VAL A 63 -2.23 -0.85 10.35
CA VAL A 63 -1.53 0.43 10.33
C VAL A 63 -0.50 0.44 11.45
N PRO A 64 0.78 0.12 11.19
CA PRO A 64 1.84 0.30 12.16
C PRO A 64 2.10 1.80 12.36
N ALA A 65 2.15 2.24 13.60
CA ALA A 65 2.40 3.64 13.97
C ALA A 65 3.57 3.70 14.98
N HIS A 66 4.44 4.69 14.84
CA HIS A 66 5.50 4.99 15.78
C HIS A 66 5.83 6.47 15.76
N ASN A 67 5.48 7.21 16.83
CA ASN A 67 5.61 8.66 16.93
C ASN A 67 4.83 9.40 15.83
N GLU A 68 3.54 9.08 15.72
CA GLU A 68 2.62 9.60 14.69
C GLU A 68 1.46 10.39 15.29
N GLU A 69 1.66 11.07 16.43
CA GLU A 69 0.59 11.81 17.13
C GLU A 69 -0.12 12.86 16.26
N ILE A 70 0.57 13.40 15.24
CA ILE A 70 0.03 14.43 14.34
C ILE A 70 -0.85 13.81 13.24
N THR A 71 -0.49 12.62 12.73
CA THR A 71 -1.06 12.05 11.50
C THR A 71 -2.05 10.93 11.74
N VAL A 72 -1.89 10.16 12.81
CA VAL A 72 -2.62 8.91 13.06
C VAL A 72 -4.14 9.08 13.11
N VAL A 73 -4.64 10.17 13.70
CA VAL A 73 -6.08 10.45 13.80
C VAL A 73 -6.68 10.71 12.43
N ASP A 74 -6.03 11.51 11.61
CA ASP A 74 -6.52 11.84 10.26
C ASP A 74 -6.41 10.63 9.33
N THR A 75 -5.38 9.79 9.50
CA THR A 75 -5.27 8.52 8.79
C THR A 75 -6.45 7.61 9.11
N VAL A 76 -6.78 7.39 10.37
CA VAL A 76 -7.93 6.54 10.75
C VAL A 76 -9.26 7.15 10.29
N ARG A 77 -9.44 8.47 10.35
CA ARG A 77 -10.62 9.14 9.80
C ARG A 77 -10.77 8.90 8.29
N SER A 78 -9.66 8.97 7.55
CA SER A 78 -9.67 8.70 6.11
C SER A 78 -10.05 7.25 5.79
N LEU A 79 -9.59 6.30 6.62
CA LEU A 79 -9.94 4.89 6.50
C LEU A 79 -11.41 4.62 6.81
N LEU A 80 -11.99 5.30 7.78
CA LEU A 80 -13.42 5.20 8.12
C LEU A 80 -14.34 5.76 7.02
N ALA A 81 -13.82 6.60 6.13
CA ALA A 81 -14.54 7.17 4.99
C ALA A 81 -14.51 6.31 3.72
N LEU A 82 -13.87 5.14 3.74
CA LEU A 82 -13.78 4.26 2.57
C LEU A 82 -15.14 3.66 2.18
N ASP A 83 -15.40 3.57 0.88
CA ASP A 83 -16.59 2.93 0.32
C ASP A 83 -16.41 1.41 0.28
N TYR A 84 -16.47 0.80 1.44
CA TYR A 84 -16.37 -0.65 1.58
C TYR A 84 -17.20 -1.13 2.78
N ARG A 85 -17.78 -2.32 2.69
CA ARG A 85 -18.74 -2.79 3.73
C ARG A 85 -18.13 -3.73 4.76
N SER A 86 -17.13 -4.51 4.38
CA SER A 86 -16.60 -5.60 5.20
C SER A 86 -15.11 -5.40 5.46
N TYR A 87 -14.79 -4.54 6.44
CA TYR A 87 -13.40 -4.33 6.87
C TYR A 87 -13.33 -3.90 8.32
N GLU A 88 -12.17 -4.04 8.90
CA GLU A 88 -11.78 -3.53 10.22
C GLU A 88 -10.44 -2.78 10.10
N ILE A 89 -10.16 -1.92 11.08
CA ILE A 89 -8.92 -1.14 11.17
C ILE A 89 -8.19 -1.57 12.45
N ILE A 90 -6.92 -1.94 12.33
CA ILE A 90 -6.06 -2.32 13.43
C ILE A 90 -4.83 -1.41 13.40
N VAL A 91 -4.77 -0.46 14.33
CA VAL A 91 -3.60 0.40 14.53
C VAL A 91 -2.70 -0.26 15.55
N VAL A 92 -1.42 -0.41 15.22
CA VAL A 92 -0.43 -0.98 16.12
C VAL A 92 0.60 0.08 16.47
N ASP A 93 0.51 0.62 17.67
CA ASP A 93 1.50 1.54 18.25
C ASP A 93 2.72 0.74 18.70
N ASP A 94 3.82 0.89 17.98
CA ASP A 94 5.09 0.20 18.22
C ASP A 94 5.94 0.91 19.26
N GLY A 95 5.37 1.14 20.44
CA GLY A 95 6.05 1.74 21.58
C GLY A 95 6.43 3.20 21.32
N SER A 96 5.47 4.01 20.87
CA SER A 96 5.67 5.46 20.71
C SER A 96 6.05 6.13 22.02
N SER A 97 6.91 7.13 21.92
CA SER A 97 7.33 7.99 23.02
C SER A 97 6.52 9.30 23.12
N ASP A 98 5.75 9.60 22.08
CA ASP A 98 4.82 10.72 22.01
C ASP A 98 3.39 10.30 22.44
N ALA A 99 2.39 11.16 22.19
CA ALA A 99 1.01 10.93 22.57
C ALA A 99 0.20 10.14 21.50
N THR A 100 0.84 9.35 20.64
CA THR A 100 0.18 8.63 19.52
C THR A 100 -1.01 7.79 19.98
N SER A 101 -0.85 6.94 21.01
CA SER A 101 -1.95 6.11 21.54
C SER A 101 -3.03 6.93 22.20
N GLU A 102 -2.66 7.93 22.98
CA GLU A 102 -3.55 8.77 23.77
C GLU A 102 -4.48 9.60 22.86
N VAL A 103 -3.92 10.28 21.84
CA VAL A 103 -4.72 11.11 20.92
C VAL A 103 -5.67 10.25 20.08
N LEU A 104 -5.28 9.03 19.73
CA LEU A 104 -6.15 8.12 18.99
C LEU A 104 -7.29 7.61 19.88
N ALA A 105 -6.97 7.19 21.11
CA ALA A 105 -7.96 6.69 22.07
C ALA A 105 -9.00 7.76 22.41
N GLU A 106 -8.59 9.02 22.60
CA GLU A 106 -9.48 10.15 22.86
C GLU A 106 -10.34 10.49 21.64
N ALA A 107 -9.75 10.59 20.44
CA ALA A 107 -10.45 10.99 19.21
C ALA A 107 -11.57 10.04 18.80
N PHE A 108 -11.49 8.76 19.18
CA PHE A 108 -12.46 7.72 18.80
C PHE A 108 -13.19 7.08 20.00
N ASP A 109 -13.15 7.70 21.19
CA ASP A 109 -13.78 7.20 22.43
C ASP A 109 -13.48 5.71 22.66
N MET A 110 -12.17 5.38 22.61
CA MET A 110 -11.74 4.00 22.76
C MET A 110 -11.59 3.62 24.23
N HIS A 111 -11.85 2.37 24.55
CA HIS A 111 -11.71 1.85 25.91
C HIS A 111 -10.83 0.60 25.93
N VAL A 112 -10.14 0.40 27.05
CA VAL A 112 -9.28 -0.78 27.22
C VAL A 112 -10.13 -2.03 27.29
N VAL A 113 -9.72 -3.05 26.53
CA VAL A 113 -10.36 -4.36 26.50
C VAL A 113 -9.35 -5.48 26.77
N HIS A 114 -9.82 -6.57 27.38
CA HIS A 114 -9.05 -7.81 27.53
C HIS A 114 -9.38 -8.74 26.37
N ARG A 115 -8.73 -8.53 25.21
CA ARG A 115 -8.90 -9.35 24.03
C ARG A 115 -7.70 -10.29 23.89
N PRO A 116 -7.91 -11.63 23.86
CA PRO A 116 -6.84 -12.57 23.58
C PRO A 116 -6.42 -12.45 22.12
N ILE A 117 -5.13 -12.22 21.88
CA ILE A 117 -4.55 -12.16 20.52
C ILE A 117 -3.92 -13.52 20.21
N ARG A 118 -4.27 -14.11 19.06
CA ARG A 118 -3.63 -15.33 18.58
C ARG A 118 -2.18 -15.06 18.23
N ARG A 119 -1.25 -15.87 18.77
CA ARG A 119 0.19 -15.70 18.52
C ARG A 119 0.68 -16.74 17.52
N GLN A 120 0.28 -16.59 16.26
CA GLN A 120 0.74 -17.46 15.17
C GLN A 120 2.11 -17.02 14.64
N ILE A 121 2.35 -15.70 14.60
CA ILE A 121 3.59 -15.11 14.15
C ILE A 121 4.28 -14.48 15.36
N ASN A 122 5.60 -14.68 15.47
CA ASN A 122 6.37 -14.13 16.59
C ASN A 122 6.41 -12.60 16.53
N CYS A 123 6.09 -11.96 17.68
CA CYS A 123 6.13 -10.51 17.87
C CYS A 123 6.23 -10.17 19.35
N GLN A 124 6.60 -8.92 19.67
CA GLN A 124 6.61 -8.39 21.04
C GLN A 124 5.19 -8.40 21.62
N ARG A 125 5.11 -8.45 22.96
CA ARG A 125 3.80 -8.52 23.64
C ARG A 125 3.10 -7.17 23.61
N GLU A 126 1.76 -7.26 23.51
CA GLU A 126 0.85 -6.14 23.76
C GLU A 126 0.94 -5.68 25.20
N GLU A 127 0.87 -4.37 25.41
CA GLU A 127 0.72 -3.75 26.72
C GLU A 127 -0.74 -3.44 27.00
N TYR A 128 -1.43 -2.84 26.01
CA TYR A 128 -2.84 -2.49 26.08
C TYR A 128 -3.52 -2.72 24.75
N VAL A 129 -4.77 -3.10 24.78
CA VAL A 129 -5.66 -3.19 23.62
C VAL A 129 -6.86 -2.30 23.88
N TYR A 130 -7.17 -1.43 22.91
CA TYR A 130 -8.32 -0.52 22.98
C TYR A 130 -9.24 -0.80 21.80
N GLU A 131 -10.55 -0.68 22.01
CA GLU A 131 -11.57 -0.81 20.96
C GLU A 131 -12.56 0.34 21.02
N THR A 132 -13.12 0.72 19.85
CA THR A 132 -14.18 1.73 19.76
C THR A 132 -15.52 1.15 20.17
N ARG A 133 -16.40 1.97 20.80
CA ARG A 133 -17.75 1.56 21.19
C ARG A 133 -18.81 1.78 20.12
N THR A 134 -18.68 2.84 19.35
CA THR A 134 -19.79 3.41 18.56
C THR A 134 -19.54 3.46 17.06
N GLN A 135 -18.36 3.07 16.58
CA GLN A 135 -18.03 3.13 15.17
C GLN A 135 -18.68 1.98 14.37
N LYS A 136 -19.21 2.30 13.18
CA LYS A 136 -19.77 1.32 12.26
C LYS A 136 -18.73 0.31 11.77
N VAL A 137 -17.48 0.77 11.61
CA VAL A 137 -16.32 -0.04 11.28
C VAL A 137 -15.52 -0.25 12.56
N PRO A 138 -15.21 -1.50 12.94
CA PRO A 138 -14.41 -1.78 14.13
C PRO A 138 -13.02 -1.15 14.01
N VAL A 139 -12.60 -0.41 15.03
CA VAL A 139 -11.24 0.13 15.14
C VAL A 139 -10.62 -0.41 16.42
N THR A 140 -9.48 -1.08 16.28
CA THR A 140 -8.69 -1.61 17.39
C THR A 140 -7.35 -0.90 17.42
N LEU A 141 -6.93 -0.41 18.58
CA LEU A 141 -5.59 0.11 18.84
C LEU A 141 -4.86 -0.87 19.75
N ILE A 142 -3.66 -1.29 19.36
CA ILE A 142 -2.81 -2.17 20.15
C ILE A 142 -1.52 -1.42 20.45
N ARG A 143 -1.28 -1.13 21.73
CA ARG A 143 0.03 -0.61 22.18
C ARG A 143 0.92 -1.76 22.60
N LYS A 144 2.16 -1.78 22.13
CA LYS A 144 3.15 -2.80 22.43
C LYS A 144 4.55 -2.21 22.65
N LYS A 145 5.48 -3.01 23.16
CA LYS A 145 6.88 -2.63 23.21
C LYS A 145 7.45 -2.50 21.80
N ASN A 146 8.34 -1.51 21.60
CA ASN A 146 9.00 -1.31 20.32
C ASN A 146 9.73 -2.58 19.86
N GLY A 147 9.45 -3.00 18.65
CA GLY A 147 10.06 -4.14 17.97
C GLY A 147 10.35 -3.86 16.50
N GLY A 148 10.00 -2.65 16.04
CA GLY A 148 10.12 -2.20 14.66
C GLY A 148 8.89 -2.52 13.80
N LYS A 149 8.79 -1.88 12.63
CA LYS A 149 7.65 -1.94 11.72
C LYS A 149 7.19 -3.37 11.40
N ALA A 150 8.13 -4.29 11.15
CA ALA A 150 7.79 -5.67 10.82
C ALA A 150 7.14 -6.40 12.01
N ASP A 151 7.61 -6.16 13.22
CA ASP A 151 7.05 -6.71 14.45
C ASP A 151 5.65 -6.14 14.73
N ALA A 152 5.44 -4.85 14.48
CA ALA A 152 4.12 -4.22 14.56
C ALA A 152 3.12 -4.81 13.54
N LEU A 153 3.55 -5.07 12.31
CA LEU A 153 2.74 -5.75 11.31
C LEU A 153 2.38 -7.17 11.75
N ASN A 154 3.35 -7.93 12.29
CA ASN A 154 3.10 -9.28 12.82
C ASN A 154 2.06 -9.27 13.94
N MET A 155 2.10 -8.27 14.83
CA MET A 155 1.09 -8.08 15.86
C MET A 155 -0.30 -7.82 15.25
N GLY A 156 -0.38 -6.94 14.26
CA GLY A 156 -1.62 -6.64 13.55
C GLY A 156 -2.21 -7.87 12.83
N ILE A 157 -1.37 -8.68 12.18
CA ILE A 157 -1.78 -9.94 11.53
C ILE A 157 -2.32 -10.93 12.58
N ASN A 158 -1.64 -11.08 13.72
CA ASN A 158 -2.10 -11.94 14.80
C ASN A 158 -3.45 -11.49 15.39
N ALA A 159 -3.73 -10.19 15.38
CA ALA A 159 -4.96 -9.59 15.88
C ALA A 159 -6.11 -9.55 14.86
N ALA A 160 -5.81 -9.76 13.58
CA ALA A 160 -6.77 -9.71 12.48
C ALA A 160 -7.88 -10.76 12.63
N ASN A 161 -9.14 -10.35 12.42
CA ASN A 161 -10.30 -11.25 12.42
C ASN A 161 -10.61 -11.80 11.04
N PHE A 162 -10.13 -11.15 9.98
CA PHE A 162 -10.44 -11.49 8.60
C PHE A 162 -9.30 -12.24 7.90
N PRO A 163 -9.60 -13.06 6.89
CA PRO A 163 -8.60 -13.88 6.20
C PRO A 163 -7.70 -13.09 5.25
N TYR A 164 -8.07 -11.86 4.94
CA TYR A 164 -7.28 -10.97 4.09
C TYR A 164 -6.87 -9.75 4.89
N PHE A 165 -5.62 -9.34 4.74
CA PHE A 165 -5.13 -8.15 5.40
C PHE A 165 -4.41 -7.21 4.43
N ILE A 166 -4.47 -5.92 4.74
CA ILE A 166 -3.74 -4.86 4.05
C ILE A 166 -2.75 -4.27 5.03
N CYS A 167 -1.49 -4.14 4.58
CA CYS A 167 -0.49 -3.34 5.26
C CYS A 167 -0.45 -1.95 4.62
N MET A 168 -0.48 -0.89 5.45
CA MET A 168 -0.29 0.48 4.99
C MET A 168 0.46 1.31 6.03
N ASP A 169 1.10 2.39 5.59
CA ASP A 169 1.82 3.30 6.48
C ASP A 169 0.87 4.30 7.14
N ALA A 170 1.19 4.72 8.37
CA ALA A 170 0.37 5.64 9.16
C ALA A 170 0.29 7.07 8.58
N ASP A 171 1.19 7.42 7.66
CA ASP A 171 1.24 8.68 6.92
C ASP A 171 0.60 8.61 5.52
N SER A 172 0.04 7.46 5.17
CA SER A 172 -0.55 7.22 3.85
C SER A 172 -2.06 7.44 3.85
N VAL A 173 -2.60 7.94 2.73
CA VAL A 173 -4.04 8.17 2.54
C VAL A 173 -4.56 7.28 1.41
N LEU A 174 -5.60 6.52 1.66
CA LEU A 174 -6.27 5.70 0.65
C LEU A 174 -7.34 6.50 -0.09
N GLN A 175 -7.46 6.25 -1.39
CA GLN A 175 -8.60 6.74 -2.16
C GLN A 175 -9.88 6.02 -1.73
N TYR A 176 -11.00 6.72 -1.83
CA TYR A 176 -12.33 6.27 -1.43
C TYR A 176 -12.70 4.84 -1.90
N ASP A 177 -12.32 4.46 -3.13
CA ASP A 177 -12.62 3.17 -3.76
C ASP A 177 -11.46 2.16 -3.74
N SER A 178 -10.39 2.43 -3.00
CA SER A 178 -9.15 1.63 -2.99
C SER A 178 -9.37 0.18 -2.59
N LEU A 179 -10.19 -0.07 -1.56
CA LEU A 179 -10.48 -1.44 -1.10
C LEU A 179 -11.23 -2.26 -2.15
N ARG A 180 -12.18 -1.63 -2.86
CA ARG A 180 -12.90 -2.30 -3.94
C ARG A 180 -11.97 -2.68 -5.08
N ARG A 181 -11.07 -1.78 -5.47
CA ARG A 181 -10.12 -2.02 -6.56
C ARG A 181 -9.09 -3.09 -6.23
N ILE A 182 -8.54 -3.07 -5.01
CA ILE A 182 -7.51 -4.04 -4.62
C ILE A 182 -8.09 -5.44 -4.35
N ALA A 183 -9.35 -5.54 -3.94
CA ALA A 183 -10.04 -6.82 -3.73
C ALA A 183 -10.42 -7.51 -5.06
N GLN A 184 -10.61 -6.75 -6.13
CA GLN A 184 -11.12 -7.26 -7.39
C GLN A 184 -10.29 -8.42 -7.99
N PRO A 185 -8.94 -8.37 -8.10
CA PRO A 185 -8.15 -9.49 -8.64
C PRO A 185 -8.34 -10.79 -7.86
N VAL A 186 -8.49 -10.71 -6.53
CA VAL A 186 -8.72 -11.89 -5.67
C VAL A 186 -10.10 -12.49 -5.90
N LEU A 187 -11.11 -11.64 -6.14
CA LEU A 187 -12.48 -12.08 -6.45
C LEU A 187 -12.59 -12.71 -7.85
N GLU A 188 -11.73 -12.30 -8.78
CA GLU A 188 -11.70 -12.82 -10.15
C GLU A 188 -10.92 -14.14 -10.24
N ASP A 189 -9.86 -14.30 -9.47
CA ASP A 189 -9.04 -15.52 -9.42
C ASP A 189 -8.69 -15.89 -7.99
N GLY A 190 -9.31 -16.94 -7.47
CA GLY A 190 -9.06 -17.46 -6.13
C GLY A 190 -7.64 -17.98 -5.87
N LYS A 191 -6.78 -18.06 -6.89
CA LYS A 191 -5.36 -18.40 -6.76
C LYS A 191 -4.50 -17.20 -6.41
N VAL A 192 -5.01 -15.98 -6.54
CA VAL A 192 -4.30 -14.77 -6.17
C VAL A 192 -4.15 -14.72 -4.66
N VAL A 193 -2.91 -14.70 -4.18
CA VAL A 193 -2.57 -14.68 -2.75
C VAL A 193 -2.11 -13.31 -2.27
N ALA A 194 -1.69 -12.43 -3.20
CA ALA A 194 -1.26 -11.09 -2.88
C ALA A 194 -1.50 -10.12 -4.05
N VAL A 195 -1.86 -8.87 -3.74
CA VAL A 195 -2.12 -7.81 -4.72
C VAL A 195 -1.45 -6.52 -4.26
N GLY A 196 -0.63 -5.91 -5.12
CA GLY A 196 -0.03 -4.61 -4.85
C GLY A 196 -0.88 -3.46 -5.36
N GLY A 197 -1.08 -2.43 -4.53
CA GLY A 197 -1.70 -1.19 -4.94
C GLY A 197 -0.72 -0.23 -5.63
N ILE A 198 -1.25 0.79 -6.30
CA ILE A 198 -0.47 1.87 -6.89
C ILE A 198 -0.29 2.96 -5.84
N VAL A 199 0.95 3.31 -5.55
CA VAL A 199 1.31 4.41 -4.65
C VAL A 199 1.64 5.65 -5.49
N ARG A 200 1.09 6.80 -5.10
CA ARG A 200 1.34 8.09 -5.74
C ARG A 200 1.74 9.13 -4.71
N ILE A 201 2.53 10.10 -5.13
CA ILE A 201 2.94 11.22 -4.30
C ILE A 201 1.77 12.19 -4.18
N SER A 202 1.45 12.63 -2.95
CA SER A 202 0.33 13.51 -2.65
C SER A 202 0.65 15.01 -2.77
N ASN A 203 1.89 15.38 -3.08
CA ASN A 203 2.29 16.79 -3.23
C ASN A 203 1.44 17.49 -4.31
N ASP A 204 0.83 18.62 -3.95
CA ASP A 204 -0.07 19.39 -4.82
C ASP A 204 -1.34 18.63 -5.29
N VAL A 205 -1.74 17.57 -4.59
CA VAL A 205 -3.02 16.88 -4.80
C VAL A 205 -4.03 17.37 -3.76
N GLU A 206 -5.14 17.90 -4.23
CA GLU A 206 -6.27 18.27 -3.35
C GLU A 206 -7.16 17.04 -3.15
N LEU A 207 -7.19 16.53 -1.91
CA LEU A 207 -8.06 15.43 -1.50
C LEU A 207 -9.24 15.99 -0.71
N GLU A 208 -10.45 15.56 -1.05
CA GLU A 208 -11.65 15.86 -0.29
C GLU A 208 -12.44 14.56 -0.05
N ASN A 209 -12.57 14.17 1.22
CA ASN A 209 -13.22 12.92 1.63
C ASN A 209 -12.67 11.65 0.91
N GLY A 210 -11.35 11.53 0.80
CA GLY A 210 -10.69 10.41 0.10
C GLY A 210 -10.83 10.43 -1.43
N ARG A 211 -11.46 11.47 -1.99
CA ARG A 211 -11.56 11.65 -3.45
C ARG A 211 -10.56 12.69 -3.92
N VAL A 212 -9.87 12.37 -5.01
CA VAL A 212 -9.01 13.36 -5.67
C VAL A 212 -9.90 14.41 -6.34
N LYS A 213 -9.92 15.62 -5.78
CA LYS A 213 -10.65 16.76 -6.34
C LYS A 213 -9.86 17.42 -7.48
N ARG A 214 -8.56 17.53 -7.30
CA ARG A 214 -7.68 18.15 -8.27
C ARG A 214 -6.29 17.54 -8.22
N TYR A 215 -5.78 17.19 -9.38
CA TYR A 215 -4.41 16.72 -9.56
C TYR A 215 -3.59 17.84 -10.20
N ARG A 216 -2.52 18.26 -9.54
CA ARG A 216 -1.56 19.22 -10.09
C ARG A 216 -0.17 18.59 -10.08
N LEU A 217 0.61 18.91 -11.10
CA LEU A 217 2.02 18.54 -11.09
C LEU A 217 2.76 19.39 -10.07
N PRO A 218 3.66 18.79 -9.27
CA PRO A 218 4.46 19.55 -8.31
C PRO A 218 5.28 20.64 -8.98
N ARG A 219 5.39 21.80 -8.34
CA ARG A 219 6.23 22.91 -8.80
C ARG A 219 7.72 22.67 -8.52
N SER A 220 8.04 21.87 -7.51
CA SER A 220 9.41 21.48 -7.20
C SER A 220 9.92 20.46 -8.22
N ILE A 221 11.10 20.72 -8.81
CA ILE A 221 11.74 19.79 -9.75
C ILE A 221 11.98 18.43 -9.10
N LEU A 222 12.41 18.41 -7.84
CA LEU A 222 12.66 17.14 -7.13
C LEU A 222 11.37 16.34 -6.94
N ALA A 223 10.27 16.96 -6.51
CA ALA A 223 8.98 16.29 -6.37
C ALA A 223 8.43 15.83 -7.74
N PHE A 224 8.64 16.61 -8.80
CA PHE A 224 8.29 16.22 -10.16
C PHE A 224 9.07 14.98 -10.63
N MET A 225 10.38 14.93 -10.38
CA MET A 225 11.20 13.75 -10.69
C MET A 225 10.75 12.52 -9.90
N GLN A 226 10.36 12.68 -8.63
CA GLN A 226 9.79 11.59 -7.84
C GLN A 226 8.47 11.07 -8.43
N VAL A 227 7.55 11.95 -8.87
CA VAL A 227 6.32 11.55 -9.55
C VAL A 227 6.62 10.71 -10.78
N LEU A 228 7.55 11.18 -11.65
CA LEU A 228 7.94 10.43 -12.84
C LEU A 228 8.54 9.05 -12.50
N GLU A 229 9.38 8.98 -11.47
CA GLU A 229 9.99 7.71 -11.04
C GLU A 229 8.94 6.72 -10.49
N TYR A 230 8.00 7.20 -9.69
CA TYR A 230 6.90 6.38 -9.18
C TYR A 230 5.99 5.90 -10.31
N ASP A 231 5.57 6.79 -11.21
CA ASP A 231 4.75 6.41 -12.36
C ASP A 231 5.49 5.41 -13.26
N ARG A 232 6.77 5.61 -13.53
CA ARG A 232 7.60 4.65 -14.27
C ARG A 232 7.66 3.29 -13.58
N SER A 233 7.89 3.28 -12.28
CA SER A 233 8.02 2.05 -11.48
C SER A 233 6.70 1.28 -11.44
N PHE A 234 5.59 1.95 -11.15
CA PHE A 234 4.30 1.30 -10.96
C PHE A 234 3.57 0.98 -12.28
N LEU A 235 3.60 1.91 -13.26
CA LEU A 235 2.79 1.78 -14.47
C LEU A 235 3.53 1.10 -15.63
N ALA A 236 4.86 1.17 -15.68
CA ALA A 236 5.61 0.52 -16.74
C ALA A 236 6.16 -0.83 -16.30
N SER A 237 7.11 -0.83 -15.35
CA SER A 237 7.86 -2.04 -15.02
C SER A 237 7.00 -3.11 -14.34
N ARG A 238 6.16 -2.74 -13.35
CA ARG A 238 5.36 -3.72 -12.60
C ARG A 238 4.28 -4.36 -13.44
N ILE A 239 3.59 -3.59 -14.30
CA ILE A 239 2.54 -4.14 -15.17
C ILE A 239 3.12 -5.15 -16.16
N LEU A 240 4.32 -4.90 -16.69
CA LEU A 240 4.98 -5.86 -17.56
C LEU A 240 5.27 -7.18 -16.83
N PHE A 241 5.85 -7.11 -15.62
CA PHE A 241 6.15 -8.29 -14.82
C PHE A 241 4.89 -9.03 -14.38
N ASP A 242 3.83 -8.31 -14.02
CA ASP A 242 2.53 -8.87 -13.62
C ASP A 242 1.95 -9.75 -14.74
N ARG A 243 2.08 -9.33 -16.00
CA ARG A 243 1.61 -10.10 -17.16
C ARG A 243 2.29 -11.47 -17.31
N PHE A 244 3.49 -11.63 -16.77
CA PHE A 244 4.23 -12.90 -16.77
C PHE A 244 4.14 -13.64 -15.42
N ASN A 245 3.22 -13.25 -14.53
CA ASN A 245 3.14 -13.73 -13.15
C ASN A 245 4.48 -13.57 -12.39
N GLY A 246 5.26 -12.57 -12.77
CA GLY A 246 6.61 -12.31 -12.25
C GLY A 246 6.69 -11.10 -11.34
N SER A 247 5.58 -10.66 -10.73
CA SER A 247 5.60 -9.55 -9.77
C SER A 247 6.38 -9.98 -8.52
N LEU A 248 7.61 -9.49 -8.39
CA LEU A 248 8.54 -9.86 -7.31
C LEU A 248 8.39 -9.00 -6.07
N ILE A 249 7.76 -7.83 -6.18
CA ILE A 249 7.72 -6.83 -5.10
C ILE A 249 6.32 -6.24 -5.00
N ILE A 250 5.72 -6.41 -3.81
CA ILE A 250 4.52 -5.68 -3.40
C ILE A 250 4.96 -4.55 -2.48
N SER A 251 4.45 -3.33 -2.72
CA SER A 251 4.78 -2.18 -1.89
C SER A 251 4.28 -2.38 -0.45
N GLY A 252 5.15 -2.16 0.52
CA GLY A 252 4.77 -2.18 1.94
C GLY A 252 3.82 -1.03 2.33
N ALA A 253 3.70 0.00 1.47
CA ALA A 253 2.82 1.14 1.72
C ALA A 253 1.34 0.83 1.39
N PHE A 254 1.06 -0.11 0.48
CA PHE A 254 -0.30 -0.57 0.17
C PHE A 254 -0.28 -1.92 -0.56
N GLY A 255 -0.51 -2.99 0.17
CA GLY A 255 -0.57 -4.36 -0.34
C GLY A 255 -1.62 -5.19 0.38
N LEU A 256 -2.43 -5.96 -0.39
CA LEU A 256 -3.38 -6.94 0.11
C LEU A 256 -2.74 -8.32 0.09
N PHE A 257 -2.90 -9.07 1.17
CA PHE A 257 -2.39 -10.43 1.35
C PHE A 257 -3.50 -11.34 1.90
N LYS A 258 -3.36 -12.64 1.61
CA LYS A 258 -4.26 -13.68 2.14
C LYS A 258 -3.64 -14.35 3.34
#